data_9198c6dc58380f7bfddbf127412e1ac1
#
_entry.id   9198c6dc58380f7bfddbf127412e1ac1
#
_cell.length_a   1.000
_cell.length_b   1.000
_cell.length_c   1.000
_cell.angle_alpha   90.00
_cell.angle_beta   90.00
_cell.angle_gamma   90.00
#
_symmetry.space_group_name_H-M   'P 1'
#
loop_
_entity.id
_entity.type
_entity.pdbx_description
1 polymer ?
#
loop_
_entity_poly.entity_id
_entity_poly.type
_entity_poly.pdbx_seq_one_letter_code
_entity_poly.pdbx_strand_id
1 'polypeptide(L)'
;LTITYGYSQFESGAKVFGKVCATESEAMSAIYPYAAAAAAVGVTMGTVIGMIYMIIMHKAKGDGITRTEIVNSPRPVNSGAIAKTLVAIAIPVVTSSIIFSLTNLIDAITIQNRLDGVISNNLDLIKSIYATQIAEAHVLDADLKDFLYGAYTLSLDFKNLIPSITTTLGVSAIPALSAAYAVKDKHALKSSVESVLRVGMIISL
;
A
#
# COMPACT_ATOMS: atom_id res chain seq x y z
N LEU A 1 1.63 19.84 -4.34
CA LEU A 1 1.55 20.54 -5.63
C LEU A 1 0.08 20.78 -6.01
N THR A 2 -0.78 19.75 -6.08
CA THR A 2 -2.21 19.89 -6.43
C THR A 2 -2.98 20.74 -5.41
N ILE A 3 -2.73 20.53 -4.11
CA ILE A 3 -3.35 21.31 -3.02
C ILE A 3 -2.90 22.77 -3.12
N THR A 4 -1.61 23.02 -3.24
CA THR A 4 -1.04 24.37 -3.34
C THR A 4 -1.57 25.11 -4.57
N TYR A 5 -1.67 24.43 -5.71
CA TYR A 5 -2.20 25.00 -6.94
C TYR A 5 -3.70 25.32 -6.84
N GLY A 6 -4.50 24.39 -6.31
CA GLY A 6 -5.92 24.61 -6.09
C GLY A 6 -6.21 25.76 -5.13
N TYR A 7 -5.43 25.84 -4.04
CA TYR A 7 -5.55 26.95 -3.06
C TYR A 7 -5.17 28.30 -3.69
N SER A 8 -4.12 28.36 -4.46
CA SER A 8 -3.72 29.55 -5.21
C SER A 8 -4.78 30.01 -6.23
N GLN A 9 -5.51 29.09 -6.86
CA GLN A 9 -6.67 29.41 -7.71
C GLN A 9 -7.83 30.03 -6.90
N PHE A 10 -8.09 29.52 -5.70
CA PHE A 10 -9.10 30.07 -4.81
C PHE A 10 -8.76 31.51 -4.41
N GLU A 11 -7.53 31.76 -3.97
CA GLU A 11 -7.07 33.11 -3.59
C GLU A 11 -7.14 34.11 -4.77
N SER A 12 -6.88 33.65 -5.99
CA SER A 12 -6.85 34.52 -7.16
C SER A 12 -8.20 34.83 -7.76
N GLY A 13 -9.26 34.04 -7.49
CA GLY A 13 -10.52 34.26 -8.17
C GLY A 13 -11.75 33.53 -7.59
N ALA A 14 -11.71 33.04 -6.38
CA ALA A 14 -12.79 32.24 -5.74
C ALA A 14 -13.28 31.05 -6.59
N LYS A 15 -12.39 30.50 -7.45
CA LYS A 15 -12.67 29.33 -8.30
C LYS A 15 -11.58 28.29 -8.11
N VAL A 16 -11.97 27.04 -7.97
CA VAL A 16 -11.07 25.91 -7.84
C VAL A 16 -11.46 24.87 -8.87
N PHE A 17 -10.57 24.55 -9.80
CA PHE A 17 -10.79 23.59 -10.89
C PHE A 17 -12.12 23.81 -11.64
N GLY A 18 -12.52 25.08 -11.82
CA GLY A 18 -13.76 25.46 -12.51
C GLY A 18 -15.01 25.54 -11.61
N LYS A 19 -14.94 25.14 -10.35
CA LYS A 19 -16.04 25.28 -9.37
C LYS A 19 -15.89 26.60 -8.63
N VAL A 20 -16.96 27.36 -8.50
CA VAL A 20 -16.99 28.57 -7.69
C VAL A 20 -17.12 28.16 -6.23
N CYS A 21 -16.23 28.65 -5.38
CA CYS A 21 -16.18 28.39 -3.96
C CYS A 21 -16.28 29.73 -3.21
N ALA A 22 -17.27 29.85 -2.32
CA ALA A 22 -17.47 31.04 -1.53
C ALA A 22 -16.64 31.04 -0.22
N THR A 23 -16.30 29.85 0.27
CA THR A 23 -15.56 29.66 1.52
C THR A 23 -14.31 28.80 1.31
N GLU A 24 -13.35 28.94 2.22
CA GLU A 24 -12.13 28.13 2.23
C GLU A 24 -12.45 26.64 2.38
N SER A 25 -13.45 26.29 3.20
CA SER A 25 -13.91 24.91 3.36
C SER A 25 -14.46 24.31 2.08
N GLU A 26 -15.21 25.07 1.30
CA GLU A 26 -15.69 24.64 -0.02
C GLU A 26 -14.53 24.47 -1.03
N ALA A 27 -13.53 25.34 -0.98
CA ALA A 27 -12.34 25.24 -1.80
C ALA A 27 -11.55 23.97 -1.46
N MET A 28 -11.33 23.69 -0.18
CA MET A 28 -10.63 22.47 0.26
C MET A 28 -11.38 21.20 -0.13
N SER A 29 -12.71 21.16 0.09
CA SER A 29 -13.56 20.03 -0.35
C SER A 29 -13.47 19.79 -1.85
N ALA A 30 -13.39 20.85 -2.65
CA ALA A 30 -13.20 20.73 -4.11
C ALA A 30 -11.79 20.26 -4.50
N ILE A 31 -10.75 20.56 -3.72
CA ILE A 31 -9.35 20.20 -3.98
C ILE A 31 -9.08 18.71 -3.66
N TYR A 32 -9.63 18.16 -2.57
CA TYR A 32 -9.30 16.83 -2.07
C TYR A 32 -9.46 15.70 -3.13
N PRO A 33 -10.52 15.61 -3.92
CA PRO A 33 -10.63 14.57 -4.95
C PRO A 33 -9.52 14.63 -6.00
N TYR A 34 -9.11 15.84 -6.40
CA TYR A 34 -8.01 16.02 -7.36
C TYR A 34 -6.65 15.67 -6.73
N ALA A 35 -6.46 15.99 -5.45
CA ALA A 35 -5.25 15.62 -4.73
C ALA A 35 -5.13 14.10 -4.60
N ALA A 36 -6.23 13.41 -4.28
CA ALA A 36 -6.29 11.95 -4.21
C ALA A 36 -6.03 11.30 -5.58
N ALA A 37 -6.65 11.84 -6.64
CA ALA A 37 -6.41 11.37 -8.01
C ALA A 37 -4.94 11.57 -8.43
N ALA A 38 -4.35 12.72 -8.13
CA ALA A 38 -2.94 13.00 -8.42
C ALA A 38 -1.99 12.04 -7.66
N ALA A 39 -2.29 11.71 -6.41
CA ALA A 39 -1.54 10.73 -5.64
C ALA A 39 -1.62 9.32 -6.28
N ALA A 40 -2.82 8.89 -6.67
CA ALA A 40 -3.01 7.59 -7.35
C ALA A 40 -2.26 7.52 -8.69
N VAL A 41 -2.31 8.60 -9.50
CA VAL A 41 -1.53 8.71 -10.73
C VAL A 41 -0.04 8.66 -10.44
N GLY A 42 0.44 9.34 -9.40
CA GLY A 42 1.84 9.34 -9.00
C GLY A 42 2.36 7.93 -8.67
N VAL A 43 1.60 7.15 -7.90
CA VAL A 43 1.93 5.76 -7.58
C VAL A 43 1.99 4.90 -8.85
N THR A 44 0.99 5.03 -9.74
CA THR A 44 0.93 4.29 -11.00
C THR A 44 2.11 4.63 -11.91
N MET A 45 2.41 5.93 -12.08
CA MET A 45 3.57 6.39 -12.87
C MET A 45 4.89 5.88 -12.29
N GLY A 46 5.04 5.90 -10.96
CA GLY A 46 6.21 5.36 -10.28
C GLY A 46 6.43 3.88 -10.59
N THR A 47 5.36 3.09 -10.56
CA THR A 47 5.41 1.65 -10.90
C THR A 47 5.80 1.42 -12.36
N VAL A 48 5.22 2.18 -13.31
CA VAL A 48 5.54 2.09 -14.75
C VAL A 48 7.00 2.49 -15.01
N ILE A 49 7.46 3.59 -14.41
CA ILE A 49 8.86 4.04 -14.55
C ILE A 49 9.82 2.99 -13.96
N GLY A 50 9.49 2.41 -12.80
CA GLY A 50 10.27 1.33 -12.20
C GLY A 50 10.38 0.11 -13.10
N MET A 51 9.26 -0.29 -13.72
CA MET A 51 9.25 -1.40 -14.70
C MET A 51 10.15 -1.10 -15.90
N ILE A 52 10.01 0.09 -16.50
CA ILE A 52 10.84 0.53 -17.64
C ILE A 52 12.32 0.53 -17.25
N TYR A 53 12.66 1.08 -16.09
CA TYR A 53 14.03 1.09 -15.56
C TYR A 53 14.59 -0.35 -15.45
N MET A 54 13.84 -1.28 -14.88
CA MET A 54 14.26 -2.68 -14.75
C MET A 54 14.50 -3.34 -16.13
N ILE A 55 13.63 -3.08 -17.11
CA ILE A 55 13.80 -3.58 -18.48
C ILE A 55 15.08 -3.02 -19.11
N ILE A 56 15.34 -1.72 -18.98
CA ILE A 56 16.54 -1.08 -19.51
C ILE A 56 17.79 -1.65 -18.85
N MET A 57 17.79 -1.77 -17.52
CA MET A 57 18.92 -2.32 -16.77
C MET A 57 19.18 -3.78 -17.13
N HIS A 58 18.14 -4.60 -17.30
CA HIS A 58 18.28 -5.98 -17.73
C HIS A 58 18.88 -6.08 -19.15
N LYS A 59 18.42 -5.22 -20.08
CA LYS A 59 19.01 -5.17 -21.44
C LYS A 59 20.44 -4.65 -21.46
N ALA A 60 20.78 -3.69 -20.59
CA ALA A 60 22.12 -3.08 -20.56
C ALA A 60 23.16 -3.93 -19.83
N LYS A 61 22.79 -4.58 -18.73
CA LYS A 61 23.70 -5.39 -17.91
C LYS A 61 23.55 -6.90 -18.13
N GLY A 62 22.48 -7.33 -18.81
CA GLY A 62 22.12 -8.74 -18.93
C GLY A 62 21.63 -9.32 -17.60
N ASP A 63 21.48 -10.62 -17.57
CA ASP A 63 21.08 -11.40 -16.40
C ASP A 63 22.26 -11.83 -15.50
N GLY A 64 23.49 -11.44 -15.88
CA GLY A 64 24.70 -11.82 -15.16
C GLY A 64 25.13 -13.28 -15.36
N ILE A 65 24.38 -14.04 -16.16
CA ILE A 65 24.66 -15.46 -16.42
C ILE A 65 25.71 -15.57 -17.54
N THR A 66 26.84 -16.16 -17.23
CA THR A 66 27.89 -16.38 -18.22
C THR A 66 27.61 -17.59 -19.12
N ARG A 67 28.13 -17.55 -20.36
CA ARG A 67 27.96 -18.66 -21.29
C ARG A 67 28.50 -19.98 -20.75
N THR A 68 29.54 -19.92 -19.93
CA THR A 68 30.15 -21.08 -19.27
C THR A 68 29.21 -21.70 -18.24
N GLU A 69 28.48 -20.89 -17.52
CA GLU A 69 27.46 -21.36 -16.54
C GLU A 69 26.29 -22.01 -17.26
N ILE A 70 25.84 -21.45 -18.39
CA ILE A 70 24.78 -22.06 -19.19
C ILE A 70 25.19 -23.45 -19.70
N VAL A 71 26.40 -23.59 -20.21
CA VAL A 71 26.89 -24.88 -20.73
C VAL A 71 27.03 -25.94 -19.65
N ASN A 72 27.44 -25.52 -18.43
CA ASN A 72 27.62 -26.42 -17.28
C ASN A 72 26.33 -26.63 -16.47
N SER A 73 25.24 -25.92 -16.80
CA SER A 73 23.98 -26.06 -16.09
C SER A 73 23.25 -27.37 -16.47
N PRO A 74 22.46 -27.94 -15.55
CA PRO A 74 21.60 -29.07 -15.84
C PRO A 74 20.62 -28.75 -16.97
N ARG A 75 20.15 -29.78 -17.68
CA ARG A 75 19.18 -29.59 -18.77
C ARG A 75 17.96 -28.82 -18.28
N PRO A 76 17.48 -27.85 -19.07
CA PRO A 76 16.31 -27.03 -18.65
C PRO A 76 15.09 -27.93 -18.46
N VAL A 77 14.39 -27.70 -17.36
CA VAL A 77 13.11 -28.37 -17.09
C VAL A 77 12.07 -27.85 -18.06
N ASN A 78 11.14 -28.72 -18.46
CA ASN A 78 10.06 -28.34 -19.37
C ASN A 78 9.27 -27.17 -18.82
N SER A 79 9.10 -26.12 -19.63
CA SER A 79 8.38 -24.90 -19.27
C SER A 79 6.95 -25.16 -18.74
N GLY A 80 6.27 -26.19 -19.27
CA GLY A 80 4.95 -26.60 -18.79
C GLY A 80 4.98 -27.15 -17.36
N ALA A 81 6.03 -27.89 -16.99
CA ALA A 81 6.20 -28.40 -15.63
C ALA A 81 6.47 -27.25 -14.63
N ILE A 82 7.32 -26.29 -15.04
CA ILE A 82 7.59 -25.08 -14.26
C ILE A 82 6.30 -24.27 -14.06
N ALA A 83 5.55 -24.02 -15.13
CA ALA A 83 4.28 -23.29 -15.07
C ALA A 83 3.27 -23.97 -14.14
N LYS A 84 3.13 -25.30 -14.23
CA LYS A 84 2.25 -26.08 -13.34
C LYS A 84 2.66 -25.92 -11.87
N THR A 85 3.94 -25.98 -11.57
CA THR A 85 4.46 -25.80 -10.21
C THR A 85 4.20 -24.38 -9.70
N LEU A 86 4.45 -23.37 -10.54
CA LEU A 86 4.18 -21.97 -10.20
C LEU A 86 2.70 -21.73 -9.90
N VAL A 87 1.80 -22.25 -10.76
CA VAL A 87 0.34 -22.13 -10.53
C VAL A 87 -0.07 -22.84 -9.23
N ALA A 88 0.46 -24.04 -8.98
CA ALA A 88 0.15 -24.77 -7.76
C ALA A 88 0.57 -24.03 -6.48
N ILE A 89 1.69 -23.30 -6.51
CA ILE A 89 2.14 -22.44 -5.40
C ILE A 89 1.33 -21.14 -5.36
N ALA A 90 0.97 -20.57 -6.51
CA ALA A 90 0.24 -19.30 -6.58
C ALA A 90 -1.20 -19.43 -6.03
N ILE A 91 -1.88 -20.55 -6.27
CA ILE A 91 -3.29 -20.73 -5.85
C ILE A 91 -3.50 -20.44 -4.34
N PRO A 92 -2.79 -21.05 -3.39
CA PRO A 92 -2.97 -20.77 -1.97
C PRO A 92 -2.68 -19.30 -1.62
N VAL A 93 -1.64 -18.71 -2.21
CA VAL A 93 -1.24 -17.32 -1.97
C VAL A 93 -2.32 -16.36 -2.48
N VAL A 94 -2.80 -16.57 -3.71
CA VAL A 94 -3.87 -15.75 -4.30
C VAL A 94 -5.16 -15.88 -3.50
N THR A 95 -5.53 -17.09 -3.09
CA THR A 95 -6.72 -17.33 -2.27
C THR A 95 -6.64 -16.57 -0.94
N SER A 96 -5.50 -16.63 -0.25
CA SER A 96 -5.29 -15.88 0.99
C SER A 96 -5.39 -14.37 0.77
N SER A 97 -4.83 -13.85 -0.32
CA SER A 97 -4.90 -12.43 -0.66
C SER A 97 -6.33 -11.98 -0.97
N ILE A 98 -7.11 -12.81 -1.66
CA ILE A 98 -8.53 -12.53 -1.94
C ILE A 98 -9.33 -12.48 -0.63
N ILE A 99 -9.16 -13.45 0.26
CA ILE A 99 -9.84 -13.48 1.56
C ILE A 99 -9.50 -12.23 2.37
N PHE A 100 -8.22 -11.85 2.43
CA PHE A 100 -7.79 -10.65 3.12
C PHE A 100 -8.40 -9.37 2.52
N SER A 101 -8.44 -9.27 1.19
CA SER A 101 -9.05 -8.13 0.49
C SER A 101 -10.57 -8.05 0.72
N LEU A 102 -11.27 -9.20 0.73
CA LEU A 102 -12.70 -9.25 1.04
C LEU A 102 -12.97 -8.83 2.49
N THR A 103 -12.15 -9.24 3.44
CA THR A 103 -12.27 -8.81 4.84
C THR A 103 -12.13 -7.29 4.96
N ASN A 104 -11.11 -6.71 4.34
CA ASN A 104 -10.93 -5.25 4.34
C ASN A 104 -12.11 -4.51 3.67
N LEU A 105 -12.68 -5.08 2.60
CA LEU A 105 -13.86 -4.50 1.94
C LEU A 105 -15.09 -4.53 2.85
N ILE A 106 -15.34 -5.66 3.54
CA ILE A 106 -16.43 -5.79 4.49
C ILE A 106 -16.27 -4.80 5.65
N ASP A 107 -15.07 -4.69 6.19
CA ASP A 107 -14.75 -3.74 7.25
C ASP A 107 -15.00 -2.29 6.78
N ALA A 108 -14.53 -1.93 5.59
CA ALA A 108 -14.72 -0.60 5.01
C ALA A 108 -16.22 -0.25 4.89
N ILE A 109 -17.02 -1.15 4.31
CA ILE A 109 -18.45 -0.94 4.14
C ILE A 109 -19.16 -0.85 5.50
N THR A 110 -18.81 -1.75 6.43
CA THR A 110 -19.46 -1.80 7.76
C THR A 110 -19.15 -0.53 8.56
N ILE A 111 -17.89 -0.09 8.58
CA ILE A 111 -17.47 1.10 9.32
C ILE A 111 -18.10 2.35 8.72
N GLN A 112 -18.09 2.50 7.40
CA GLN A 112 -18.72 3.65 6.74
C GLN A 112 -20.22 3.72 7.01
N ASN A 113 -20.96 2.59 6.97
CA ASN A 113 -22.38 2.56 7.27
C ASN A 113 -22.66 2.88 8.75
N ARG A 114 -21.84 2.39 9.68
CA ARG A 114 -21.98 2.71 11.09
C ARG A 114 -21.66 4.16 11.39
N LEU A 115 -20.62 4.69 10.76
CA LEU A 115 -20.22 6.07 10.90
C LEU A 115 -21.33 7.02 10.42
N ASP A 116 -21.94 6.70 9.29
CA ASP A 116 -23.09 7.43 8.73
C ASP A 116 -24.25 7.48 9.72
N GLY A 117 -24.61 6.33 10.30
CA GLY A 117 -25.66 6.25 11.31
C GLY A 117 -25.34 7.02 12.60
N VAL A 118 -24.08 7.01 13.06
CA VAL A 118 -23.67 7.75 14.26
C VAL A 118 -23.68 9.25 14.00
N ILE A 119 -23.19 9.71 12.86
CA ILE A 119 -23.19 11.13 12.47
C ILE A 119 -24.63 11.63 12.35
N SER A 120 -25.52 10.89 11.67
CA SER A 120 -26.90 11.29 11.46
C SER A 120 -27.68 11.43 12.77
N ASN A 121 -27.37 10.60 13.77
CA ASN A 121 -28.11 10.61 15.05
C ASN A 121 -27.47 11.50 16.12
N ASN A 122 -26.17 11.84 16.02
CA ASN A 122 -25.42 12.51 17.07
C ASN A 122 -24.45 13.57 16.51
N LEU A 123 -24.87 14.34 15.52
CA LEU A 123 -24.02 15.30 14.82
C LEU A 123 -23.36 16.31 15.77
N ASP A 124 -24.13 16.89 16.71
CA ASP A 124 -23.64 17.91 17.65
C ASP A 124 -22.59 17.32 18.60
N LEU A 125 -22.79 16.09 19.05
CA LEU A 125 -21.83 15.39 19.90
C LEU A 125 -20.51 15.15 19.14
N ILE A 126 -20.58 14.66 17.91
CA ILE A 126 -19.40 14.44 17.07
C ILE A 126 -18.64 15.74 16.84
N LYS A 127 -19.37 16.83 16.50
CA LYS A 127 -18.76 18.16 16.33
C LYS A 127 -18.12 18.68 17.61
N SER A 128 -18.68 18.40 18.77
CA SER A 128 -18.08 18.81 20.05
C SER A 128 -16.81 18.03 20.38
N ILE A 129 -16.78 16.73 20.09
CA ILE A 129 -15.61 15.88 20.34
C ILE A 129 -14.45 16.23 19.41
N TYR A 130 -14.72 16.46 18.13
CA TYR A 130 -13.70 16.70 17.10
C TYR A 130 -13.61 18.18 16.67
N ALA A 131 -14.08 19.12 17.51
CA ALA A 131 -14.20 20.55 17.17
C ALA A 131 -12.87 21.14 16.65
N THR A 132 -11.76 20.87 17.33
CA THR A 132 -10.44 21.37 16.94
C THR A 132 -10.00 20.81 15.60
N GLN A 133 -10.11 19.51 15.40
CA GLN A 133 -9.67 18.84 14.18
C GLN A 133 -10.52 19.23 12.97
N ILE A 134 -11.83 19.40 13.16
CA ILE A 134 -12.76 19.85 12.12
C ILE A 134 -12.43 21.28 11.71
N ALA A 135 -12.15 22.17 12.69
CA ALA A 135 -11.79 23.55 12.43
C ALA A 135 -10.43 23.67 11.71
N GLU A 136 -9.40 22.95 12.16
CA GLU A 136 -8.07 22.95 11.55
C GLU A 136 -8.06 22.39 10.12
N ALA A 137 -8.87 21.37 9.86
CA ALA A 137 -8.98 20.74 8.54
C ALA A 137 -10.03 21.41 7.64
N HIS A 138 -10.71 22.46 8.09
CA HIS A 138 -11.77 23.16 7.35
C HIS A 138 -12.87 22.22 6.79
N VAL A 139 -13.28 21.22 7.58
CA VAL A 139 -14.20 20.17 7.16
C VAL A 139 -15.65 20.67 7.13
N LEU A 140 -16.33 20.49 6.01
CA LEU A 140 -17.77 20.72 5.91
C LEU A 140 -18.57 19.58 6.54
N ASP A 141 -19.79 19.86 6.99
CA ASP A 141 -20.69 18.86 7.56
C ASP A 141 -20.94 17.69 6.58
N ALA A 142 -21.02 17.97 5.29
CA ALA A 142 -21.18 16.98 4.25
C ALA A 142 -19.99 16.03 4.11
N ASP A 143 -18.79 16.51 4.43
CA ASP A 143 -17.53 15.77 4.29
C ASP A 143 -17.07 15.13 5.61
N LEU A 144 -17.82 15.33 6.70
CA LEU A 144 -17.45 14.86 8.04
C LEU A 144 -17.26 13.35 8.11
N LYS A 145 -18.09 12.59 7.40
CA LYS A 145 -17.98 11.13 7.27
C LYS A 145 -16.65 10.72 6.64
N ASP A 146 -16.31 11.35 5.53
CA ASP A 146 -15.08 11.02 4.79
C ASP A 146 -13.83 11.43 5.58
N PHE A 147 -13.90 12.55 6.30
CA PHE A 147 -12.84 13.00 7.19
C PHE A 147 -12.60 11.99 8.32
N LEU A 148 -13.64 11.58 9.05
CA LEU A 148 -13.51 10.61 10.14
C LEU A 148 -13.08 9.23 9.64
N TYR A 149 -13.59 8.79 8.50
CA TYR A 149 -13.14 7.56 7.88
C TYR A 149 -11.68 7.65 7.41
N GLY A 150 -11.26 8.79 6.88
CA GLY A 150 -9.86 9.06 6.53
C GLY A 150 -8.93 8.99 7.75
N ALA A 151 -9.32 9.57 8.88
CA ALA A 151 -8.57 9.48 10.13
C ALA A 151 -8.45 8.02 10.63
N TYR A 152 -9.54 7.26 10.52
CA TYR A 152 -9.53 5.83 10.83
C TYR A 152 -8.56 5.05 9.93
N THR A 153 -8.61 5.24 8.60
CA THR A 153 -7.71 4.54 7.66
C THR A 153 -6.25 4.91 7.89
N LEU A 154 -5.96 6.17 8.19
CA LEU A 154 -4.62 6.62 8.56
C LEU A 154 -4.10 5.89 9.81
N SER A 155 -4.96 5.68 10.82
CA SER A 155 -4.58 4.92 12.02
C SER A 155 -4.29 3.45 11.71
N LEU A 156 -4.98 2.86 10.72
CA LEU A 156 -4.68 1.50 10.24
C LEU A 156 -3.32 1.42 9.52
N ASP A 157 -2.92 2.46 8.79
CA ASP A 157 -1.60 2.50 8.15
C ASP A 157 -0.48 2.48 9.19
N PHE A 158 -0.62 3.23 10.28
CA PHE A 158 0.31 3.16 11.42
C PHE A 158 0.32 1.77 12.08
N LYS A 159 -0.85 1.18 12.31
CA LYS A 159 -0.97 -0.18 12.84
C LYS A 159 -0.26 -1.20 11.96
N ASN A 160 -0.33 -1.05 10.64
CA ASN A 160 0.23 -1.98 9.66
C ASN A 160 1.74 -1.77 9.42
N LEU A 161 2.35 -0.73 9.99
CA LEU A 161 3.77 -0.45 9.82
C LEU A 161 4.65 -1.61 10.33
N ILE A 162 4.41 -2.07 11.56
CA ILE A 162 5.19 -3.15 12.17
C ILE A 162 5.06 -4.48 11.41
N PRO A 163 3.82 -4.96 11.09
CA PRO A 163 3.66 -6.13 10.23
C PRO A 163 4.34 -6.01 8.86
N SER A 164 4.32 -4.83 8.24
CA SER A 164 4.96 -4.62 6.94
C SER A 164 6.48 -4.77 7.01
N ILE A 165 7.12 -4.21 8.03
CA ILE A 165 8.55 -4.35 8.25
C ILE A 165 8.90 -5.83 8.49
N THR A 166 8.15 -6.51 9.36
CA THR A 166 8.37 -7.92 9.69
C THR A 166 8.21 -8.83 8.47
N THR A 167 7.19 -8.58 7.64
CA THR A 167 6.97 -9.31 6.39
C THR A 167 8.12 -9.10 5.41
N THR A 168 8.61 -7.87 5.28
CA THR A 168 9.74 -7.55 4.39
C THR A 168 11.01 -8.28 4.83
N LEU A 169 11.28 -8.37 6.13
CA LEU A 169 12.39 -9.16 6.67
C LEU A 169 12.24 -10.64 6.32
N GLY A 170 11.04 -11.20 6.49
CA GLY A 170 10.75 -12.58 6.10
C GLY A 170 11.03 -12.84 4.63
N VAL A 171 10.54 -11.96 3.74
CA VAL A 171 10.75 -12.07 2.30
C VAL A 171 12.24 -11.94 1.93
N SER A 172 12.99 -11.05 2.57
CA SER A 172 14.42 -10.88 2.30
C SER A 172 15.27 -12.11 2.66
N ALA A 173 14.79 -12.95 3.57
CA ALA A 173 15.48 -14.18 3.96
C ALA A 173 15.22 -15.37 3.00
N ILE A 174 14.20 -15.30 2.13
CA ILE A 174 13.82 -16.40 1.23
C ILE A 174 14.99 -16.88 0.36
N PRO A 175 15.81 -16.01 -0.29
CA PRO A 175 16.93 -16.47 -1.10
C PRO A 175 17.96 -17.28 -0.30
N ALA A 176 18.32 -16.81 0.90
CA ALA A 176 19.28 -17.49 1.77
C ALA A 176 18.75 -18.85 2.26
N LEU A 177 17.47 -18.90 2.66
CA LEU A 177 16.79 -20.13 3.06
C LEU A 177 16.71 -21.12 1.90
N SER A 178 16.38 -20.66 0.69
CA SER A 178 16.29 -21.49 -0.49
C SER A 178 17.66 -22.07 -0.89
N ALA A 179 18.73 -21.29 -0.80
CA ALA A 179 20.09 -21.75 -1.06
C ALA A 179 20.53 -22.82 -0.06
N ALA A 180 20.32 -22.58 1.26
CA ALA A 180 20.63 -23.55 2.31
C ALA A 180 19.82 -24.85 2.14
N TYR A 181 18.55 -24.74 1.78
CA TYR A 181 17.69 -25.90 1.52
C TYR A 181 18.16 -26.72 0.32
N ALA A 182 18.57 -26.05 -0.77
CA ALA A 182 19.04 -26.73 -1.99
C ALA A 182 20.28 -27.60 -1.75
N VAL A 183 21.19 -27.13 -0.89
CA VAL A 183 22.41 -27.90 -0.51
C VAL A 183 22.20 -28.78 0.73
N LYS A 184 20.96 -28.85 1.26
CA LYS A 184 20.60 -29.63 2.45
C LYS A 184 21.39 -29.25 3.72
N ASP A 185 21.87 -28.01 3.79
CA ASP A 185 22.58 -27.50 4.96
C ASP A 185 21.57 -27.12 6.06
N LYS A 186 21.32 -28.09 6.96
CA LYS A 186 20.38 -27.90 8.07
C LYS A 186 20.85 -26.84 9.07
N HIS A 187 22.16 -26.65 9.22
CA HIS A 187 22.71 -25.68 10.18
C HIS A 187 22.50 -24.26 9.66
N ALA A 188 22.84 -23.99 8.40
CA ALA A 188 22.60 -22.70 7.76
C ALA A 188 21.09 -22.38 7.71
N LEU A 189 20.24 -23.37 7.42
CA LEU A 189 18.78 -23.22 7.41
C LEU A 189 18.26 -22.79 8.79
N LYS A 190 18.67 -23.53 9.86
CA LYS A 190 18.26 -23.23 11.23
C LYS A 190 18.74 -21.85 11.67
N SER A 191 20.00 -21.51 11.43
CA SER A 191 20.58 -20.21 11.77
C SER A 191 19.86 -19.05 11.10
N SER A 192 19.51 -19.21 9.81
CA SER A 192 18.77 -18.18 9.06
C SER A 192 17.35 -17.97 9.61
N VAL A 193 16.63 -19.07 9.92
CA VAL A 193 15.29 -18.99 10.53
C VAL A 193 15.36 -18.33 11.90
N GLU A 194 16.29 -18.76 12.76
CA GLU A 194 16.47 -18.18 14.11
C GLU A 194 16.79 -16.68 14.05
N SER A 195 17.62 -16.26 13.09
CA SER A 195 17.96 -14.86 12.88
C SER A 195 16.74 -14.02 12.51
N VAL A 196 15.94 -14.48 11.55
CA VAL A 196 14.71 -13.78 11.13
C VAL A 196 13.70 -13.69 12.28
N LEU A 197 13.49 -14.78 13.00
CA LEU A 197 12.59 -14.80 14.15
C LEU A 197 13.06 -13.86 15.27
N ARG A 198 14.37 -13.85 15.56
CA ARG A 198 14.95 -12.98 16.59
C ARG A 198 14.77 -11.50 16.24
N VAL A 199 15.09 -11.14 15.00
CA VAL A 199 14.92 -9.75 14.53
C VAL A 199 13.44 -9.36 14.51
N GLY A 200 12.56 -10.24 14.02
CA GLY A 200 11.12 -10.05 14.02
C GLY A 200 10.55 -9.82 15.43
N MET A 201 10.98 -10.61 16.41
CA MET A 201 10.58 -10.43 17.82
C MET A 201 11.04 -9.09 18.40
N ILE A 202 12.28 -8.66 18.11
CA ILE A 202 12.80 -7.38 18.60
C ILE A 202 12.01 -6.19 18.03
N ILE A 203 11.60 -6.26 16.76
CA ILE A 203 10.82 -5.20 16.11
C ILE A 203 9.37 -5.16 16.59
N SER A 204 8.83 -6.31 17.04
CA SER A 204 7.45 -6.42 17.51
C SER A 204 7.24 -6.03 18.98
N LEU A 205 8.32 -5.85 19.74
CA LEU A 205 8.32 -5.37 21.14
C LEU A 205 8.32 -3.84 21.21
#